data_bdf14ec1465ffd44dbbf6811f692499c
#
_entry.id   bdf14ec1465ffd44dbbf6811f692499c
#
_cell.length_a   1.000
_cell.length_b   1.000
_cell.length_c   1.000
_cell.angle_alpha   90.00
_cell.angle_beta   90.00
_cell.angle_gamma   90.00
#
_symmetry.space_group_name_H-M   'P 1'
#
loop_
_entity.id
_entity.type
_entity.pdbx_description
1 polymer ?
#
loop_
_entity_poly.entity_id
_entity_poly.type
_entity_poly.pdbx_seq_one_letter_code
_entity_poly.pdbx_strand_id
1 'polypeptide(L)'
;MQDSLTEQDGEYTPILSSIADRTFHSASSGDAAEIGTITHYIMQHINPEFTQSEEQITEQITSLYANNVLTNSQISLIDKDSIIKFYSSEIGCRMRNAYLKGSLKREFKLLFPVSASEIYGDKVSSDSKNAQIIVQGVADCFFIEDNE
;
A
#
# COMPACT_ATOMS: atom_id res chain seq x y z
N MET A 1 18.13 26.26 -44.91
CA MET A 1 18.09 26.41 -43.44
C MET A 1 17.13 25.35 -42.94
N GLN A 2 17.66 24.25 -42.45
CA GLN A 2 16.92 23.14 -41.87
C GLN A 2 17.04 23.27 -40.36
N ASP A 3 15.93 23.61 -39.68
CA ASP A 3 15.84 23.55 -38.24
C ASP A 3 15.58 22.11 -37.83
N SER A 4 16.58 21.47 -37.27
CA SER A 4 16.43 20.18 -36.62
C SER A 4 15.89 20.37 -35.20
N LEU A 5 14.64 20.03 -35.02
CA LEU A 5 14.05 19.85 -33.69
C LEU A 5 14.66 18.58 -33.08
N THR A 6 15.53 18.73 -32.10
CA THR A 6 15.98 17.64 -31.24
C THR A 6 14.85 17.30 -30.29
N GLU A 7 14.21 16.16 -30.53
CA GLU A 7 13.36 15.48 -29.54
C GLU A 7 14.25 15.08 -28.38
N GLN A 8 14.05 15.72 -27.22
CA GLN A 8 14.58 15.20 -25.96
C GLN A 8 13.64 14.10 -25.50
N ASP A 9 14.03 12.85 -25.72
CA ASP A 9 13.47 11.69 -25.07
C ASP A 9 13.69 11.83 -23.57
N GLY A 10 12.71 12.42 -22.89
CA GLY A 10 12.62 12.39 -21.43
C GLY A 10 12.31 10.95 -21.01
N GLU A 11 13.33 10.25 -20.54
CA GLU A 11 13.22 8.91 -19.97
C GLU A 11 12.22 8.96 -18.80
N TYR A 12 10.98 8.50 -19.08
CA TYR A 12 9.92 8.40 -18.09
C TYR A 12 10.28 7.27 -17.13
N THR A 13 10.97 7.59 -16.04
CA THR A 13 11.13 6.65 -14.93
C THR A 13 9.83 6.61 -14.13
N PRO A 14 9.12 5.46 -14.11
CA PRO A 14 7.89 5.34 -13.33
C PRO A 14 8.21 5.57 -11.84
N ILE A 15 7.53 6.52 -11.22
CA ILE A 15 7.66 6.82 -9.77
C ILE A 15 7.42 5.55 -8.92
N LEU A 16 6.76 4.54 -9.47
CA LEU A 16 6.49 3.25 -8.83
C LEU A 16 7.73 2.37 -8.59
N SER A 17 8.86 2.60 -9.29
CA SER A 17 10.09 1.85 -9.01
C SER A 17 10.76 2.28 -7.70
N SER A 18 10.49 3.50 -7.22
CA SER A 18 11.05 4.00 -5.95
C SER A 18 10.33 3.50 -4.70
N ILE A 19 9.15 2.91 -4.83
CA ILE A 19 8.39 2.36 -3.69
C ILE A 19 8.83 0.92 -3.40
N ALA A 20 9.23 0.17 -4.42
CA ALA A 20 9.70 -1.22 -4.26
C ALA A 20 11.11 -1.31 -3.64
N ASP A 21 11.89 -0.22 -3.66
CA ASP A 21 13.30 -0.19 -3.25
C ASP A 21 13.52 0.60 -1.95
N ARG A 22 12.49 0.70 -1.10
CA ARG A 22 12.68 1.14 0.28
C ARG A 22 13.37 0.03 1.08
N THR A 23 14.65 -0.17 0.79
CA THR A 23 15.56 -0.78 1.75
C THR A 23 15.44 0.00 3.05
N PHE A 24 15.04 -0.69 4.12
CA PHE A 24 14.99 -0.13 5.47
C PHE A 24 16.39 0.29 5.89
N HIS A 25 16.78 1.52 5.57
CA HIS A 25 18.01 2.09 6.12
C HIS A 25 17.76 2.46 7.57
N SER A 26 18.52 1.79 8.44
CA SER A 26 18.70 2.05 9.85
C SER A 26 18.68 3.56 10.16
N ALA A 27 17.54 4.04 10.65
CA ALA A 27 17.44 5.33 11.31
C ALA A 27 17.29 5.07 12.81
N SER A 28 17.92 5.90 13.60
CA SER A 28 17.98 5.87 15.07
C SER A 28 16.60 5.66 15.71
N SER A 29 16.51 4.63 16.55
CA SER A 29 15.51 4.34 17.59
C SER A 29 14.16 5.08 17.53
N GLY A 30 13.09 4.39 17.07
CA GLY A 30 11.75 4.68 17.55
C GLY A 30 11.01 5.79 16.84
N ASP A 31 11.30 6.09 15.58
CA ASP A 31 10.48 7.03 14.82
C ASP A 31 9.11 6.37 14.48
N ALA A 32 8.02 7.05 14.79
CA ALA A 32 6.66 6.60 14.48
C ALA A 32 6.48 6.22 13.00
N ALA A 33 7.23 6.83 12.10
CA ALA A 33 7.26 6.49 10.68
C ALA A 33 7.87 5.11 10.43
N GLU A 34 8.92 4.71 11.16
CA GLU A 34 9.52 3.38 11.04
C GLU A 34 8.57 2.31 11.56
N ILE A 35 7.95 2.53 12.72
CA ILE A 35 6.92 1.63 13.29
C ILE A 35 5.76 1.46 12.31
N GLY A 36 5.26 2.56 11.74
CA GLY A 36 4.20 2.54 10.73
C GLY A 36 4.58 1.71 9.51
N THR A 37 5.79 1.90 8.99
CA THR A 37 6.29 1.17 7.82
C THR A 37 6.42 -0.33 8.09
N ILE A 38 6.96 -0.72 9.26
CA ILE A 38 7.09 -2.12 9.67
C ILE A 38 5.71 -2.75 9.85
N THR A 39 4.80 -2.05 10.52
CA THR A 39 3.43 -2.54 10.75
C THR A 39 2.71 -2.76 9.42
N HIS A 40 2.78 -1.78 8.50
CA HIS A 40 2.22 -1.91 7.15
C HIS A 40 2.79 -3.13 6.43
N TYR A 41 4.12 -3.30 6.46
CA TYR A 41 4.80 -4.44 5.85
C TYR A 41 4.30 -5.79 6.40
N ILE A 42 4.15 -5.90 7.73
CA ILE A 42 3.63 -7.12 8.37
C ILE A 42 2.19 -7.37 7.92
N MET A 43 1.34 -6.35 7.98
CA MET A 43 -0.06 -6.45 7.57
C MET A 43 -0.22 -6.86 6.10
N GLN A 44 0.71 -6.44 5.25
CA GLN A 44 0.75 -6.84 3.84
C GLN A 44 1.06 -8.32 3.66
N HIS A 45 1.91 -8.91 4.53
CA HIS A 45 2.43 -10.27 4.38
C HIS A 45 1.70 -11.32 5.22
N ILE A 46 0.96 -10.93 6.26
CA ILE A 46 0.12 -11.86 7.01
C ILE A 46 -0.94 -12.48 6.08
N ASN A 47 -1.03 -13.81 6.11
CA ASN A 47 -2.11 -14.54 5.44
C ASN A 47 -3.38 -14.47 6.30
N PRO A 48 -4.47 -13.82 5.83
CA PRO A 48 -5.70 -13.69 6.61
C PRO A 48 -6.38 -14.99 6.94
N GLU A 49 -6.14 -16.06 6.19
CA GLU A 49 -6.68 -17.38 6.47
C GLU A 49 -6.27 -17.89 7.86
N PHE A 50 -5.03 -17.61 8.26
CA PHE A 50 -4.45 -18.06 9.52
C PHE A 50 -4.37 -16.91 10.53
N THR A 51 -5.51 -16.28 10.83
CA THR A 51 -5.62 -15.19 11.81
C THR A 51 -6.76 -15.42 12.80
N GLN A 52 -7.10 -16.68 13.05
CA GLN A 52 -8.21 -17.03 13.95
C GLN A 52 -7.80 -17.04 15.42
N SER A 53 -6.51 -17.16 15.69
CA SER A 53 -5.98 -17.12 17.04
C SER A 53 -4.72 -16.26 17.12
N GLU A 54 -4.38 -15.83 18.32
CA GLU A 54 -3.19 -15.07 18.63
C GLU A 54 -1.91 -15.83 18.26
N GLU A 55 -1.89 -17.14 18.50
CA GLU A 55 -0.77 -18.00 18.18
C GLU A 55 -0.47 -18.00 16.68
N GLN A 56 -1.50 -18.13 15.83
CA GLN A 56 -1.35 -18.14 14.38
C GLN A 56 -0.77 -16.82 13.86
N ILE A 57 -1.19 -15.68 14.41
CA ILE A 57 -0.67 -14.36 14.05
C ILE A 57 0.79 -14.24 14.48
N THR A 58 1.09 -14.65 15.72
CA THR A 58 2.44 -14.61 16.28
C THR A 58 3.41 -15.50 15.51
N GLU A 59 3.00 -16.70 15.10
CA GLU A 59 3.77 -17.61 14.27
C GLU A 59 4.12 -16.98 12.92
N GLN A 60 3.17 -16.31 12.27
CA GLN A 60 3.42 -15.63 11.01
C GLN A 60 4.43 -14.48 11.17
N ILE A 61 4.30 -13.64 12.19
CA ILE A 61 5.25 -12.55 12.48
C ILE A 61 6.63 -13.13 12.75
N THR A 62 6.71 -14.23 13.52
CA THR A 62 7.98 -14.92 13.81
C THR A 62 8.61 -15.51 12.55
N SER A 63 7.80 -16.03 11.63
CA SER A 63 8.25 -16.55 10.34
C SER A 63 8.86 -15.46 9.44
N LEU A 64 8.30 -14.26 9.43
CA LEU A 64 8.89 -13.13 8.71
C LEU A 64 10.28 -12.77 9.23
N TYR A 65 10.51 -12.90 10.53
CA TYR A 65 11.84 -12.77 11.12
C TYR A 65 12.79 -13.92 10.72
N ALA A 66 12.34 -15.16 10.86
CA ALA A 66 13.16 -16.34 10.56
C ALA A 66 13.65 -16.34 9.10
N ASN A 67 12.87 -15.76 8.19
CA ASN A 67 13.23 -15.61 6.78
C ASN A 67 14.10 -14.36 6.47
N ASN A 68 14.66 -13.71 7.50
CA ASN A 68 15.48 -12.49 7.40
C ASN A 68 14.78 -11.30 6.72
N VAL A 69 13.46 -11.27 6.77
CA VAL A 69 12.65 -10.19 6.22
C VAL A 69 12.60 -9.01 7.20
N LEU A 70 12.63 -9.31 8.51
CA LEU A 70 12.68 -8.34 9.60
C LEU A 70 13.93 -8.55 10.45
N THR A 71 14.52 -7.48 10.95
CA THR A 71 15.65 -7.51 11.89
C THR A 71 15.18 -7.62 13.34
N ASN A 72 16.09 -7.98 14.27
CA ASN A 72 15.78 -7.99 15.70
C ASN A 72 15.30 -6.64 16.24
N SER A 73 15.93 -5.55 15.79
CA SER A 73 15.53 -4.19 16.18
C SER A 73 14.10 -3.86 15.69
N GLN A 74 13.77 -4.23 14.48
CA GLN A 74 12.44 -4.01 13.90
C GLN A 74 11.36 -4.79 14.63
N ILE A 75 11.62 -6.06 14.99
CA ILE A 75 10.67 -6.87 15.78
C ILE A 75 10.38 -6.25 17.14
N SER A 76 11.38 -5.66 17.80
CA SER A 76 11.19 -5.02 19.10
C SER A 76 10.30 -3.76 19.04
N LEU A 77 10.12 -3.18 17.86
CA LEU A 77 9.27 -2.00 17.63
C LEU A 77 7.81 -2.37 17.28
N ILE A 78 7.53 -3.65 17.02
CA ILE A 78 6.20 -4.09 16.59
C ILE A 78 5.22 -4.10 17.76
N ASP A 79 4.10 -3.40 17.62
CA ASP A 79 2.94 -3.56 18.48
C ASP A 79 2.11 -4.77 18.03
N LYS A 80 2.51 -5.97 18.51
CA LYS A 80 1.81 -7.23 18.19
C LYS A 80 0.37 -7.22 18.68
N ASP A 81 0.11 -6.61 19.83
CA ASP A 81 -1.23 -6.56 20.43
C ASP A 81 -2.20 -5.79 19.53
N SER A 82 -1.76 -4.71 18.91
CA SER A 82 -2.57 -3.96 17.95
C SER A 82 -2.89 -4.77 16.70
N ILE A 83 -1.93 -5.56 16.18
CA ILE A 83 -2.15 -6.46 15.05
C ILE A 83 -3.16 -7.56 15.42
N ILE A 84 -3.01 -8.19 16.57
CA ILE A 84 -3.92 -9.22 17.08
C ILE A 84 -5.32 -8.65 17.26
N LYS A 85 -5.45 -7.48 17.89
CA LYS A 85 -6.73 -6.79 18.07
C LYS A 85 -7.40 -6.47 16.73
N PHE A 86 -6.62 -6.04 15.73
CA PHE A 86 -7.17 -5.79 14.40
C PHE A 86 -7.78 -7.05 13.80
N TYR A 87 -7.05 -8.17 13.75
CA TYR A 87 -7.57 -9.41 13.16
C TYR A 87 -8.70 -10.06 13.98
N SER A 88 -8.77 -9.77 15.29
CA SER A 88 -9.87 -10.19 16.16
C SER A 88 -11.10 -9.28 16.08
N SER A 89 -10.98 -8.12 15.46
CA SER A 89 -12.08 -7.17 15.28
C SER A 89 -13.08 -7.63 14.22
N GLU A 90 -14.25 -7.00 14.19
CA GLU A 90 -15.26 -7.24 13.15
C GLU A 90 -14.67 -7.05 11.74
N ILE A 91 -13.94 -5.95 11.51
CA ILE A 91 -13.35 -5.67 10.20
C ILE A 91 -12.27 -6.68 9.83
N GLY A 92 -11.47 -7.17 10.78
CA GLY A 92 -10.48 -8.23 10.56
C GLY A 92 -11.15 -9.56 10.20
N CYS A 93 -12.26 -9.90 10.84
CA CYS A 93 -13.06 -11.08 10.50
C CYS A 93 -13.67 -10.97 9.09
N ARG A 94 -14.21 -9.81 8.72
CA ARG A 94 -14.74 -9.53 7.39
C ARG A 94 -13.64 -9.63 6.33
N MET A 95 -12.47 -9.04 6.59
CA MET A 95 -11.31 -9.13 5.70
C MET A 95 -10.87 -10.58 5.47
N ARG A 96 -10.83 -11.42 6.52
CA ARG A 96 -10.54 -12.85 6.40
C ARG A 96 -11.57 -13.56 5.53
N ASN A 97 -12.86 -13.31 5.75
CA ASN A 97 -13.93 -13.91 4.95
C ASN A 97 -13.83 -13.50 3.48
N ALA A 98 -13.52 -12.24 3.20
CA ALA A 98 -13.29 -11.72 1.86
C ALA A 98 -12.07 -12.38 1.20
N TYR A 99 -10.99 -12.60 1.96
CA TYR A 99 -9.83 -13.34 1.48
C TYR A 99 -10.19 -14.76 1.04
N LEU A 100 -10.93 -15.49 1.88
CA LEU A 100 -11.38 -16.87 1.58
C LEU A 100 -12.31 -16.92 0.37
N LYS A 101 -13.09 -15.88 0.12
CA LYS A 101 -13.94 -15.71 -1.08
C LYS A 101 -13.18 -15.21 -2.31
N GLY A 102 -11.91 -14.85 -2.20
CA GLY A 102 -11.10 -14.28 -3.28
C GLY A 102 -11.42 -12.82 -3.64
N SER A 103 -12.19 -12.12 -2.80
CA SER A 103 -12.60 -10.73 -3.01
C SER A 103 -11.70 -9.70 -2.31
N LEU A 104 -10.69 -10.12 -1.54
CA LEU A 104 -9.67 -9.25 -0.96
C LEU A 104 -8.61 -8.90 -2.00
N LYS A 105 -8.29 -7.62 -2.11
CA LYS A 105 -7.18 -7.10 -2.91
C LYS A 105 -6.22 -6.32 -2.03
N ARG A 106 -4.92 -6.55 -2.21
CA ARG A 106 -3.84 -5.83 -1.54
C ARG A 106 -2.93 -5.18 -2.55
N GLU A 107 -2.32 -4.05 -2.21
CA GLU A 107 -1.39 -3.29 -3.06
C GLU A 107 -1.99 -3.06 -4.46
N PHE A 108 -3.28 -2.68 -4.48
CA PHE A 108 -4.01 -2.53 -5.73
C PHE A 108 -3.68 -1.21 -6.38
N LYS A 109 -3.08 -1.28 -7.56
CA LYS A 109 -2.71 -0.11 -8.35
C LYS A 109 -3.94 0.48 -9.03
N LEU A 110 -4.19 1.75 -8.76
CA LEU A 110 -5.26 2.54 -9.36
C LEU A 110 -4.65 3.47 -10.41
N LEU A 111 -5.26 3.48 -11.59
CA LEU A 111 -4.92 4.41 -12.66
C LEU A 111 -6.22 4.76 -13.41
N PHE A 112 -6.65 6.00 -13.33
CA PHE A 112 -7.85 6.43 -14.01
C PHE A 112 -7.78 7.91 -14.41
N PRO A 113 -8.40 8.31 -15.54
CA PRO A 113 -8.50 9.69 -15.93
C PRO A 113 -9.63 10.38 -15.18
N VAL A 114 -9.40 11.62 -14.77
CA VAL A 114 -10.39 12.53 -14.17
C VAL A 114 -10.36 13.84 -14.94
N SER A 115 -11.52 14.46 -15.17
CA SER A 115 -11.53 15.75 -15.85
C SER A 115 -10.93 16.86 -14.97
N ALA A 116 -10.24 17.82 -15.59
CA ALA A 116 -9.70 18.96 -14.86
C ALA A 116 -10.78 19.74 -14.12
N SER A 117 -12.00 19.79 -14.68
CA SER A 117 -13.15 20.44 -14.04
C SER A 117 -13.64 19.72 -12.77
N GLU A 118 -13.49 18.40 -12.66
CA GLU A 118 -13.81 17.64 -11.44
C GLU A 118 -12.83 17.95 -10.30
N ILE A 119 -11.55 18.13 -10.62
CA ILE A 119 -10.51 18.36 -9.61
C ILE A 119 -10.47 19.82 -9.17
N TYR A 120 -10.55 20.76 -10.13
CA TYR A 120 -10.31 22.18 -9.87
C TYR A 120 -11.60 23.04 -9.90
N GLY A 121 -12.74 22.46 -10.25
CA GLY A 121 -14.03 23.17 -10.32
C GLY A 121 -14.00 24.37 -11.25
N ASP A 122 -14.49 25.51 -10.76
CA ASP A 122 -14.58 26.76 -11.53
C ASP A 122 -13.24 27.45 -11.79
N LYS A 123 -12.14 26.95 -11.23
CA LYS A 123 -10.79 27.50 -11.43
C LYS A 123 -10.18 27.10 -12.77
N VAL A 124 -10.83 26.21 -13.50
CA VAL A 124 -10.34 25.75 -14.81
C VAL A 124 -10.80 26.70 -15.90
N SER A 125 -9.87 27.13 -16.77
CA SER A 125 -10.20 27.91 -17.95
C SER A 125 -11.15 27.13 -18.89
N SER A 126 -11.99 27.84 -19.66
CA SER A 126 -12.93 27.23 -20.61
C SER A 126 -12.26 26.25 -21.58
N ASP A 127 -11.03 26.56 -21.99
CA ASP A 127 -10.27 25.77 -22.97
C ASP A 127 -9.70 24.46 -22.36
N SER A 128 -9.57 24.42 -21.02
CA SER A 128 -8.99 23.29 -20.29
C SER A 128 -10.02 22.42 -19.55
N LYS A 129 -11.31 22.76 -19.63
CA LYS A 129 -12.37 22.01 -18.91
C LYS A 129 -12.40 20.51 -19.24
N ASN A 130 -12.11 20.17 -20.49
CA ASN A 130 -12.10 18.79 -20.97
C ASN A 130 -10.71 18.12 -20.89
N ALA A 131 -9.70 18.82 -20.37
CA ALA A 131 -8.39 18.22 -20.16
C ALA A 131 -8.49 17.06 -19.17
N GLN A 132 -7.84 15.94 -19.50
CA GLN A 132 -7.80 14.75 -18.67
C GLN A 132 -6.54 14.76 -17.79
N ILE A 133 -6.72 14.53 -16.50
CA ILE A 133 -5.65 14.39 -15.52
C ILE A 133 -5.60 12.91 -15.15
N ILE A 134 -4.44 12.30 -15.29
CA ILE A 134 -4.25 10.92 -14.87
C ILE A 134 -4.01 10.89 -13.37
N VAL A 135 -4.91 10.26 -12.63
CA VAL A 135 -4.76 9.98 -11.20
C VAL A 135 -4.21 8.57 -11.05
N GLN A 136 -3.12 8.45 -10.32
CA GLN A 136 -2.55 7.16 -9.97
C GLN A 136 -2.35 7.04 -8.45
N GLY A 137 -2.49 5.82 -7.94
CA GLY A 137 -2.31 5.53 -6.52
C GLY A 137 -2.23 4.04 -6.28
N VAL A 138 -2.01 3.69 -5.01
CA VAL A 138 -2.07 2.32 -4.53
C VAL A 138 -3.04 2.28 -3.35
N ALA A 139 -4.01 1.36 -3.40
CA ALA A 139 -4.83 1.04 -2.24
C ALA A 139 -4.16 -0.12 -1.50
N ASP A 140 -3.75 0.11 -0.25
CA ASP A 140 -3.05 -0.90 0.55
C ASP A 140 -3.87 -2.16 0.71
N CYS A 141 -5.17 -2.00 0.94
CA CYS A 141 -6.11 -3.11 1.06
C CYS A 141 -7.55 -2.64 0.81
N PHE A 142 -8.31 -3.42 0.06
CA PHE A 142 -9.76 -3.31 0.01
C PHE A 142 -10.40 -4.67 -0.28
N PHE A 143 -11.67 -4.83 0.04
CA PHE A 143 -12.43 -6.01 -0.29
C PHE A 143 -13.88 -5.66 -0.63
N ILE A 144 -14.52 -6.55 -1.38
CA ILE A 144 -15.92 -6.42 -1.81
C ILE A 144 -16.73 -7.45 -1.05
N GLU A 145 -17.82 -7.01 -0.43
CA GLU A 145 -18.78 -7.86 0.24
C GLU A 145 -20.13 -7.78 -0.47
N ASP A 146 -20.69 -8.96 -0.79
CA ASP A 146 -22.06 -9.16 -1.28
C ASP A 146 -22.52 -8.24 -2.43
N ASN A 147 -21.60 -7.79 -3.29
CA ASN A 147 -21.84 -6.91 -4.44
C ASN A 147 -22.37 -5.50 -4.09
N GLU A 148 -22.11 -5.00 -2.90
CA GLU A 148 -22.38 -3.61 -2.50
C GLU A 148 -21.11 -2.77 -2.48
#